data_c75ae71634d529d6905f276039a66cb6
#
_entry.id   c75ae71634d529d6905f276039a66cb6
#
_cell.length_a   1.000
_cell.length_b   1.000
_cell.length_c   1.000
_cell.angle_alpha   90.00
_cell.angle_beta   90.00
_cell.angle_gamma   90.00
#
_symmetry.space_group_name_H-M   'P 1'
#
loop_
_entity.id
_entity.type
_entity.pdbx_description
1 polymer ?
#
loop_
_entity_poly.entity_id
_entity_poly.type
_entity_poly.pdbx_seq_one_letter_code
_entity_poly.pdbx_strand_id
1 'polypeptide(L)'
;MYFPDQIIIEKSALKLPFAKKITGRFHDVPLEVVSEIKDTKKILFDNPAGKKIFLITDYKGNIIKKCPGSRGVLCCNYYVANIINGCPFACTYCILQDYINCGSVMICANIDRFFDELKTMQRANFFLRIGTGELADSLAFDPYLDLSSELIARIKEYPSTILELKTKSICIDNLLKLDHNGQVVIGWSLNPQELVDSDERDAASLDDRLKAARRVVSAGYKVAFHFDPVILINEWEQKYKSVVDKIFDFVPPHMISWISIGGLRFTPALKKIYQQKFPDSKILSYGEFTMSADGKLRYFRPIRFDMYRKMTGFIKSHGDSIPVYFCMESAQMWNDVMGSLPYDRKELKLTFTPYPG
;
A
#
# COMPACT_ATOMS: atom_id res chain seq x y z
N MET A 1 12.21 16.77 -2.90
CA MET A 1 11.64 16.83 -1.53
C MET A 1 10.20 17.31 -1.67
N TYR A 2 9.21 16.56 -1.19
CA TYR A 2 7.82 16.96 -1.27
C TYR A 2 7.50 17.96 -0.16
N PHE A 3 7.04 19.16 -0.51
CA PHE A 3 6.70 20.20 0.45
C PHE A 3 5.31 20.75 0.11
N PRO A 4 4.40 20.89 1.08
CA PRO A 4 3.09 21.46 0.78
C PRO A 4 3.20 22.95 0.48
N ASP A 5 2.43 23.41 -0.50
CA ASP A 5 2.32 24.84 -0.84
C ASP A 5 1.28 25.54 0.02
N GLN A 6 0.33 24.79 0.60
CA GLN A 6 -0.74 25.28 1.48
C GLN A 6 -1.18 24.22 2.48
N ILE A 7 -1.58 24.64 3.65
CA ILE A 7 -2.27 23.82 4.66
C ILE A 7 -3.65 24.39 4.90
N ILE A 8 -4.66 23.53 4.81
CA ILE A 8 -6.05 23.86 5.18
C ILE A 8 -6.40 22.97 6.38
N ILE A 9 -6.81 23.56 7.48
CA ILE A 9 -7.11 22.84 8.72
C ILE A 9 -8.53 23.09 9.22
N GLU A 10 -9.22 22.04 9.61
CA GLU A 10 -10.50 22.16 10.30
C GLU A 10 -10.31 22.77 11.68
N LYS A 11 -11.22 23.67 12.04
CA LYS A 11 -11.25 24.32 13.37
C LYS A 11 -11.24 23.29 14.51
N SER A 12 -11.93 22.17 14.35
CA SER A 12 -11.96 21.06 15.31
C SER A 12 -10.59 20.38 15.47
N ALA A 13 -9.76 20.35 14.43
CA ALA A 13 -8.46 19.71 14.43
C ALA A 13 -7.35 20.58 15.06
N LEU A 14 -7.52 21.89 15.21
CA LEU A 14 -6.49 22.81 15.70
C LEU A 14 -5.88 22.42 17.06
N LYS A 15 -6.68 21.80 17.92
CA LYS A 15 -6.24 21.41 19.28
C LYS A 15 -5.56 20.04 19.34
N LEU A 16 -5.66 19.23 18.29
CA LEU A 16 -5.14 17.89 18.25
C LEU A 16 -3.60 17.89 18.25
N PRO A 17 -2.94 17.05 19.06
CA PRO A 17 -1.47 17.04 19.17
C PRO A 17 -0.77 16.84 17.82
N PHE A 18 -1.27 15.91 17.02
CA PHE A 18 -0.69 15.61 15.70
C PHE A 18 -0.85 16.76 14.70
N ALA A 19 -2.00 17.45 14.73
CA ALA A 19 -2.20 18.66 13.91
C ALA A 19 -1.20 19.76 14.29
N LYS A 20 -1.00 20.01 15.62
CA LYS A 20 -0.01 20.97 16.10
C LYS A 20 1.41 20.61 15.70
N LYS A 21 1.77 19.32 15.73
CA LYS A 21 3.08 18.82 15.27
C LYS A 21 3.29 19.16 13.79
N ILE A 22 2.27 18.92 12.94
CA ILE A 22 2.33 19.21 11.50
C ILE A 22 2.44 20.73 11.26
N THR A 23 1.53 21.54 11.81
CA THR A 23 1.53 22.98 11.59
C THR A 23 2.78 23.65 12.15
N GLY A 24 3.32 23.18 13.26
CA GLY A 24 4.60 23.66 13.82
C GLY A 24 5.81 23.35 12.92
N ARG A 25 5.79 22.21 12.22
CA ARG A 25 6.86 21.86 11.26
C ARG A 25 6.80 22.67 9.97
N PHE A 26 5.60 23.09 9.58
CA PHE A 26 5.34 23.87 8.37
C PHE A 26 4.93 25.32 8.67
N HIS A 27 5.58 25.97 9.65
CA HIS A 27 5.21 27.31 10.12
C HIS A 27 5.31 28.39 9.05
N ASP A 28 6.11 28.18 8.00
CA ASP A 28 6.27 29.11 6.86
C ASP A 28 5.28 28.85 5.72
N VAL A 29 4.47 27.78 5.83
CA VAL A 29 3.46 27.44 4.81
C VAL A 29 2.15 28.19 5.10
N PRO A 30 1.50 28.81 4.10
CA PRO A 30 0.20 29.44 4.28
C PRO A 30 -0.80 28.48 4.93
N LEU A 31 -1.40 28.92 6.05
CA LEU A 31 -2.37 28.17 6.85
C LEU A 31 -3.75 28.82 6.75
N GLU A 32 -4.72 28.05 6.27
CA GLU A 32 -6.13 28.44 6.23
C GLU A 32 -6.94 27.62 7.24
N VAL A 33 -7.74 28.27 8.05
CA VAL A 33 -8.65 27.61 9.02
C VAL A 33 -10.07 27.65 8.48
N VAL A 34 -10.67 26.45 8.35
CA VAL A 34 -12.06 26.30 7.87
C VAL A 34 -12.94 25.64 8.91
N SER A 35 -14.25 25.87 8.82
CA SER A 35 -15.21 25.20 9.72
C SER A 35 -15.24 23.71 9.46
N GLU A 36 -15.39 23.31 8.20
CA GLU A 36 -15.36 21.91 7.73
C GLU A 36 -14.69 21.82 6.34
N ILE A 37 -13.96 20.77 6.07
CA ILE A 37 -13.27 20.55 4.77
C ILE A 37 -14.28 20.46 3.61
N LYS A 38 -15.49 19.97 3.85
CA LYS A 38 -16.54 19.94 2.80
C LYS A 38 -16.83 21.31 2.18
N ASP A 39 -16.62 22.40 2.93
CA ASP A 39 -16.87 23.76 2.47
C ASP A 39 -15.82 24.22 1.44
N THR A 40 -14.71 23.52 1.35
CA THR A 40 -13.59 23.80 0.43
C THR A 40 -13.59 22.93 -0.84
N LYS A 41 -14.61 22.08 -1.03
CA LYS A 41 -14.70 21.10 -2.13
C LYS A 41 -14.39 21.69 -3.51
N LYS A 42 -14.89 22.91 -3.80
CA LYS A 42 -14.70 23.55 -5.11
C LYS A 42 -13.24 23.88 -5.41
N ILE A 43 -12.45 24.20 -4.38
CA ILE A 43 -11.01 24.50 -4.50
C ILE A 43 -10.19 23.21 -4.70
N LEU A 44 -10.67 22.09 -4.16
CA LEU A 44 -9.93 20.84 -4.07
C LEU A 44 -10.06 19.97 -5.33
N PHE A 45 -11.19 20.05 -6.04
CA PHE A 45 -11.45 19.19 -7.21
C PHE A 45 -10.82 19.72 -8.50
N ASP A 46 -10.70 21.05 -8.64
CA ASP A 46 -10.24 21.69 -9.87
C ASP A 46 -8.76 22.11 -9.84
N ASN A 47 -8.00 21.76 -8.77
CA ASN A 47 -6.62 22.20 -8.63
C ASN A 47 -5.62 21.14 -9.14
N PRO A 48 -4.92 21.36 -10.27
CA PRO A 48 -3.87 20.47 -10.76
C PRO A 48 -2.70 20.29 -9.76
N ALA A 49 -2.47 21.29 -8.90
CA ALA A 49 -1.45 21.26 -7.85
C ALA A 49 -1.94 20.63 -6.53
N GLY A 50 -3.11 19.98 -6.52
CA GLY A 50 -3.78 19.52 -5.30
C GLY A 50 -2.94 18.62 -4.41
N LYS A 51 -2.04 17.81 -4.97
CA LYS A 51 -1.11 16.99 -4.16
C LYS A 51 -0.24 17.80 -3.21
N LYS A 52 -0.06 19.10 -3.45
CA LYS A 52 0.70 20.01 -2.61
C LYS A 52 -0.14 20.77 -1.58
N ILE A 53 -1.41 20.40 -1.42
CA ILE A 53 -2.28 20.95 -0.38
C ILE A 53 -2.51 19.87 0.67
N PHE A 54 -2.16 20.17 1.92
CA PHE A 54 -2.49 19.32 3.06
C PHE A 54 -3.81 19.76 3.68
N LEU A 55 -4.73 18.81 3.80
CA LEU A 55 -6.02 18.98 4.47
C LEU A 55 -5.97 18.26 5.81
N ILE A 56 -5.91 19.00 6.90
CA ILE A 56 -5.83 18.44 8.25
C ILE A 56 -7.23 18.42 8.86
N THR A 57 -7.72 17.22 9.20
CA THR A 57 -9.10 17.01 9.68
C THR A 57 -9.14 16.27 11.01
N ASP A 58 -10.15 16.58 11.80
CA ASP A 58 -10.66 15.75 12.90
C ASP A 58 -11.69 14.78 12.32
N TYR A 59 -11.21 13.70 11.69
CA TYR A 59 -12.04 12.77 10.94
C TYR A 59 -13.09 12.07 11.81
N LYS A 60 -14.34 12.09 11.39
CA LYS A 60 -15.47 11.54 12.16
C LYS A 60 -15.86 10.11 11.80
N GLY A 61 -15.38 9.60 10.67
CA GLY A 61 -15.63 8.22 10.23
C GLY A 61 -14.71 7.19 10.90
N ASN A 62 -14.83 5.93 10.53
CA ASN A 62 -13.92 4.88 10.96
C ASN A 62 -12.60 4.99 10.20
N ILE A 63 -11.49 5.02 10.95
CA ILE A 63 -10.13 5.04 10.40
C ILE A 63 -9.77 3.63 9.93
N ILE A 64 -10.10 2.59 10.74
CA ILE A 64 -9.84 1.20 10.41
C ILE A 64 -11.04 0.62 9.66
N LYS A 65 -10.77 0.04 8.49
CA LYS A 65 -11.78 -0.62 7.66
C LYS A 65 -11.24 -1.97 7.19
N LYS A 66 -12.14 -2.89 6.88
CA LYS A 66 -11.76 -4.11 6.17
C LYS A 66 -11.23 -3.73 4.78
N CYS A 67 -10.14 -4.36 4.34
CA CYS A 67 -9.64 -4.15 2.98
C CYS A 67 -10.77 -4.40 1.97
N PRO A 68 -11.01 -3.48 1.03
CA PRO A 68 -12.04 -3.64 0.02
C PRO A 68 -11.63 -4.76 -0.95
N GLY A 69 -12.11 -5.95 -0.67
CA GLY A 69 -11.96 -7.11 -1.54
C GLY A 69 -12.92 -7.03 -2.73
N SER A 70 -13.05 -8.14 -3.43
CA SER A 70 -14.00 -8.27 -4.54
C SER A 70 -14.77 -9.59 -4.41
N ARG A 71 -16.02 -9.58 -4.86
CA ARG A 71 -16.84 -10.80 -4.88
C ARG A 71 -16.16 -11.92 -5.68
N GLY A 72 -16.17 -13.15 -5.16
CA GLY A 72 -15.62 -14.32 -5.83
C GLY A 72 -14.10 -14.51 -5.68
N VAL A 73 -13.43 -13.69 -4.85
CA VAL A 73 -12.01 -13.87 -4.54
C VAL A 73 -11.81 -14.30 -3.08
N LEU A 74 -10.65 -14.88 -2.78
CA LEU A 74 -10.22 -15.14 -1.42
C LEU A 74 -9.54 -13.89 -0.85
N CYS A 75 -9.94 -13.51 0.36
CA CYS A 75 -9.40 -12.37 1.07
C CYS A 75 -8.48 -12.83 2.20
N CYS A 76 -7.34 -12.18 2.35
CA CYS A 76 -6.36 -12.42 3.42
C CYS A 76 -6.74 -11.74 4.74
N ASN A 77 -7.99 -11.32 4.91
CA ASN A 77 -8.51 -10.63 6.09
C ASN A 77 -7.68 -9.42 6.54
N TYR A 78 -7.11 -8.71 5.59
CA TYR A 78 -6.36 -7.50 5.82
C TYR A 78 -7.29 -6.34 6.20
N TYR A 79 -6.84 -5.51 7.12
CA TYR A 79 -7.48 -4.25 7.48
C TYR A 79 -6.63 -3.08 7.00
N VAL A 80 -7.28 -1.99 6.67
CA VAL A 80 -6.64 -0.75 6.24
C VAL A 80 -6.91 0.36 7.23
N ALA A 81 -5.89 1.13 7.54
CA ALA A 81 -5.99 2.32 8.38
C ALA A 81 -5.78 3.56 7.51
N ASN A 82 -6.88 4.24 7.17
CA ASN A 82 -6.86 5.38 6.25
C ASN A 82 -6.61 6.69 7.03
N ILE A 83 -5.39 6.81 7.59
CA ILE A 83 -4.94 8.01 8.31
C ILE A 83 -4.56 9.10 7.31
N ILE A 84 -3.94 8.72 6.19
CA ILE A 84 -3.61 9.62 5.09
C ILE A 84 -4.35 9.15 3.84
N ASN A 85 -4.99 10.08 3.13
CA ASN A 85 -5.62 9.85 1.84
C ASN A 85 -4.99 10.78 0.81
N GLY A 86 -4.33 10.20 -0.18
CA GLY A 86 -3.54 10.90 -1.19
C GLY A 86 -2.07 10.46 -1.12
N CYS A 87 -1.47 10.30 -2.29
CA CYS A 87 -0.11 9.80 -2.45
C CYS A 87 0.72 10.82 -3.25
N PRO A 88 1.98 11.11 -2.88
CA PRO A 88 2.80 12.04 -3.65
C PRO A 88 3.21 11.47 -5.00
N PHE A 89 3.26 10.13 -5.12
CA PHE A 89 3.65 9.46 -6.35
C PHE A 89 2.59 9.55 -7.44
N ALA A 90 3.03 9.52 -8.70
CA ALA A 90 2.17 9.59 -9.87
C ALA A 90 2.26 8.31 -10.73
N CYS A 91 2.09 7.14 -10.10
CA CYS A 91 2.07 5.86 -10.82
C CYS A 91 0.91 5.82 -11.81
N THR A 92 1.19 5.46 -13.08
CA THR A 92 0.19 5.46 -14.16
C THR A 92 -0.95 4.47 -13.90
N TYR A 93 -0.65 3.32 -13.33
CA TYR A 93 -1.60 2.23 -13.04
C TYR A 93 -2.30 2.35 -11.67
N CYS A 94 -2.13 3.47 -10.96
CA CYS A 94 -2.61 3.62 -9.59
C CYS A 94 -4.14 3.72 -9.54
N ILE A 95 -4.77 2.83 -8.76
CA ILE A 95 -6.22 2.82 -8.55
C ILE A 95 -6.74 4.09 -7.85
N LEU A 96 -5.87 4.79 -7.14
CA LEU A 96 -6.24 6.03 -6.45
C LEU A 96 -6.69 7.12 -7.40
N GLN A 97 -6.32 7.03 -8.67
CA GLN A 97 -6.78 7.99 -9.70
C GLN A 97 -8.28 7.89 -10.00
N ASP A 98 -8.90 6.74 -9.69
CA ASP A 98 -10.34 6.51 -9.83
C ASP A 98 -11.06 6.63 -8.47
N TYR A 99 -10.39 6.26 -7.37
CA TYR A 99 -11.00 6.19 -6.03
C TYR A 99 -10.90 7.50 -5.24
N ILE A 100 -9.87 8.30 -5.46
CA ILE A 100 -9.71 9.57 -4.76
C ILE A 100 -10.24 10.69 -5.63
N ASN A 101 -11.40 11.21 -5.24
CA ASN A 101 -12.04 12.36 -5.90
C ASN A 101 -11.50 13.71 -5.40
N CYS A 102 -10.40 13.71 -4.65
CA CYS A 102 -9.77 14.92 -4.11
C CYS A 102 -8.31 14.97 -4.56
N GLY A 103 -7.91 16.04 -5.21
CA GLY A 103 -6.51 16.24 -5.63
C GLY A 103 -5.54 16.47 -4.47
N SER A 104 -6.04 16.80 -3.28
CA SER A 104 -5.26 17.16 -2.09
C SER A 104 -4.96 15.96 -1.20
N VAL A 105 -3.97 16.10 -0.32
CA VAL A 105 -3.60 15.08 0.66
C VAL A 105 -4.37 15.33 1.96
N MET A 106 -5.32 14.47 2.29
CA MET A 106 -6.09 14.56 3.53
C MET A 106 -5.36 13.78 4.64
N ILE A 107 -5.21 14.41 5.81
CA ILE A 107 -4.52 13.87 6.99
C ILE A 107 -5.50 13.87 8.17
N CYS A 108 -5.81 12.69 8.69
CA CYS A 108 -6.59 12.52 9.90
C CYS A 108 -5.72 12.83 11.12
N ALA A 109 -5.96 13.95 11.80
CA ALA A 109 -5.12 14.38 12.92
C ALA A 109 -5.51 13.74 14.26
N ASN A 110 -6.65 13.10 14.35
CA ASN A 110 -7.13 12.40 15.55
C ASN A 110 -6.63 10.95 15.62
N ILE A 111 -5.31 10.77 15.71
CA ILE A 111 -4.64 9.45 15.73
C ILE A 111 -5.11 8.59 16.90
N ASP A 112 -5.48 9.19 18.04
CA ASP A 112 -6.02 8.45 19.18
C ASP A 112 -7.22 7.59 18.80
N ARG A 113 -8.06 8.06 17.88
CA ARG A 113 -9.19 7.31 17.37
C ARG A 113 -8.78 5.99 16.69
N PHE A 114 -7.65 5.96 15.98
CA PHE A 114 -7.12 4.71 15.43
C PHE A 114 -6.88 3.69 16.54
N PHE A 115 -6.30 4.11 17.66
CA PHE A 115 -6.02 3.22 18.79
C PHE A 115 -7.28 2.82 19.56
N ASP A 116 -8.26 3.71 19.67
CA ASP A 116 -9.56 3.38 20.28
C ASP A 116 -10.32 2.33 19.46
N GLU A 117 -10.32 2.47 18.13
CA GLU A 117 -10.89 1.47 17.22
C GLU A 117 -10.12 0.15 17.31
N LEU A 118 -8.78 0.18 17.34
CA LEU A 118 -7.94 -0.99 17.48
C LEU A 118 -8.20 -1.73 18.81
N LYS A 119 -8.31 -0.99 19.92
CA LYS A 119 -8.66 -1.54 21.22
C LYS A 119 -10.02 -2.24 21.23
N THR A 120 -10.98 -1.68 20.54
CA THR A 120 -12.31 -2.28 20.37
C THR A 120 -12.25 -3.57 19.58
N MET A 121 -11.46 -3.61 18.50
CA MET A 121 -11.29 -4.78 17.65
C MET A 121 -10.54 -5.92 18.38
N GLN A 122 -9.55 -5.62 19.20
CA GLN A 122 -8.81 -6.62 19.96
C GLN A 122 -9.64 -7.37 21.01
N ARG A 123 -10.69 -6.74 21.54
CA ARG A 123 -11.63 -7.42 22.49
C ARG A 123 -12.33 -8.63 21.87
N ALA A 124 -12.33 -8.74 20.54
CA ALA A 124 -12.88 -9.89 19.81
C ALA A 124 -11.91 -11.08 19.68
N ASN A 125 -10.72 -11.03 20.31
CA ASN A 125 -9.72 -12.11 20.40
C ASN A 125 -9.25 -12.69 19.05
N PHE A 126 -9.04 -11.87 18.02
CA PHE A 126 -8.45 -12.34 16.78
C PHE A 126 -7.19 -11.56 16.40
N PHE A 127 -6.31 -12.24 15.68
CA PHE A 127 -5.10 -11.65 15.15
C PHE A 127 -5.43 -10.65 14.03
N LEU A 128 -4.90 -9.44 14.15
CA LEU A 128 -5.11 -8.35 13.20
C LEU A 128 -3.85 -8.08 12.37
N ARG A 129 -4.00 -7.99 11.06
CA ARG A 129 -3.01 -7.41 10.17
C ARG A 129 -3.59 -6.12 9.59
N ILE A 130 -2.99 -4.99 9.94
CA ILE A 130 -3.46 -3.65 9.55
C ILE A 130 -2.35 -2.94 8.81
N GLY A 131 -2.67 -2.23 7.72
CA GLY A 131 -1.72 -1.40 7.01
C GLY A 131 -2.25 -0.02 6.66
N THR A 132 -1.35 0.92 6.51
CA THR A 132 -1.66 2.33 6.19
C THR A 132 -1.53 2.65 4.69
N GLY A 133 -1.14 1.67 3.86
CA GLY A 133 -0.76 1.85 2.46
C GLY A 133 -1.85 1.59 1.43
N GLU A 134 -3.15 1.76 1.77
CA GLU A 134 -4.23 1.61 0.80
C GLU A 134 -4.49 2.88 0.01
N LEU A 135 -4.76 4.00 0.70
CA LEU A 135 -5.10 5.28 0.08
C LEU A 135 -3.92 6.26 0.04
N ALA A 136 -2.74 5.83 0.51
CA ALA A 136 -1.50 6.59 0.49
C ALA A 136 -0.31 5.63 0.40
N ASP A 137 0.86 6.17 0.15
CA ASP A 137 2.11 5.49 0.51
C ASP A 137 2.37 5.68 2.00
N SER A 138 2.69 4.62 2.73
CA SER A 138 2.80 4.67 4.20
C SER A 138 3.97 5.52 4.70
N LEU A 139 5.03 5.67 3.92
CA LEU A 139 6.27 6.29 4.38
C LEU A 139 6.68 7.52 3.56
N ALA A 140 6.09 7.76 2.39
CA ALA A 140 6.51 8.87 1.53
C ALA A 140 6.38 10.26 2.18
N PHE A 141 5.41 10.44 3.07
CA PHE A 141 5.25 11.66 3.86
C PHE A 141 5.90 11.59 5.26
N ASP A 142 6.49 10.46 5.63
CA ASP A 142 6.99 10.24 6.99
C ASP A 142 8.10 11.20 7.42
N PRO A 143 9.03 11.63 6.54
CA PRO A 143 10.01 12.67 6.88
C PRO A 143 9.39 13.98 7.36
N TYR A 144 8.14 14.24 6.97
CA TYR A 144 7.41 15.47 7.28
C TYR A 144 6.41 15.29 8.41
N LEU A 145 5.70 14.17 8.42
CA LEU A 145 4.62 13.92 9.37
C LEU A 145 5.10 13.15 10.59
N ASP A 146 6.14 12.31 10.42
CA ASP A 146 6.64 11.40 11.46
C ASP A 146 5.49 10.57 12.09
N LEU A 147 4.61 10.09 11.18
CA LEU A 147 3.46 9.28 11.55
C LEU A 147 3.88 7.89 12.01
N SER A 148 4.95 7.35 11.41
CA SER A 148 5.47 6.03 11.79
C SER A 148 5.86 5.98 13.27
N SER A 149 6.51 7.02 13.79
CA SER A 149 6.88 7.12 15.21
C SER A 149 5.65 7.10 16.12
N GLU A 150 4.59 7.85 15.77
CA GLU A 150 3.33 7.87 16.51
C GLU A 150 2.66 6.49 16.58
N LEU A 151 2.66 5.77 15.45
CA LEU A 151 2.04 4.45 15.36
C LEU A 151 2.88 3.38 16.07
N ILE A 152 4.20 3.35 15.83
CA ILE A 152 5.09 2.31 16.35
C ILE A 152 5.25 2.43 17.87
N ALA A 153 5.32 3.64 18.42
CA ALA A 153 5.44 3.83 19.87
C ALA A 153 4.30 3.17 20.67
N ARG A 154 3.10 3.12 20.07
CA ARG A 154 1.89 2.64 20.75
C ARG A 154 1.43 1.25 20.31
N ILE A 155 1.85 0.74 19.14
CA ILE A 155 1.38 -0.55 18.61
C ILE A 155 1.73 -1.72 19.54
N LYS A 156 2.79 -1.61 20.32
CA LYS A 156 3.21 -2.62 21.29
C LYS A 156 2.19 -2.90 22.41
N GLU A 157 1.28 -1.96 22.66
CA GLU A 157 0.16 -2.15 23.59
C GLU A 157 -0.90 -3.12 23.02
N TYR A 158 -0.78 -3.51 21.75
CA TYR A 158 -1.73 -4.33 21.00
C TYR A 158 -1.07 -5.61 20.48
N PRO A 159 -0.74 -6.60 21.34
CA PRO A 159 0.14 -7.74 21.02
C PRO A 159 -0.41 -8.66 19.91
N SER A 160 -1.73 -8.67 19.67
CA SER A 160 -2.35 -9.45 18.60
C SER A 160 -2.44 -8.70 17.27
N THR A 161 -1.68 -7.61 17.10
CA THR A 161 -1.70 -6.80 15.89
C THR A 161 -0.34 -6.77 15.22
N ILE A 162 -0.32 -6.95 13.90
CA ILE A 162 0.81 -6.61 13.03
C ILE A 162 0.44 -5.37 12.23
N LEU A 163 1.27 -4.34 12.35
CA LEU A 163 1.20 -3.13 11.54
C LEU A 163 2.09 -3.27 10.31
N GLU A 164 1.51 -3.14 9.13
CA GLU A 164 2.25 -3.10 7.88
C GLU A 164 2.36 -1.67 7.34
N LEU A 165 3.59 -1.21 7.08
CA LEU A 165 3.88 0.05 6.42
C LEU A 165 4.31 -0.24 4.98
N LYS A 166 3.38 -0.13 4.03
CA LYS A 166 3.61 -0.44 2.62
C LYS A 166 4.05 0.79 1.84
N THR A 167 5.16 0.70 1.10
CA THR A 167 5.77 1.87 0.47
C THR A 167 6.45 1.57 -0.88
N LYS A 168 6.65 2.62 -1.68
CA LYS A 168 7.57 2.71 -2.81
C LYS A 168 8.68 3.75 -2.55
N SER A 169 8.78 4.26 -1.32
CA SER A 169 9.79 5.25 -0.93
C SER A 169 10.98 4.58 -0.24
N ILE A 170 11.99 5.41 0.06
CA ILE A 170 13.15 5.06 0.90
C ILE A 170 13.15 5.84 2.22
N CYS A 171 12.03 6.43 2.58
CA CYS A 171 11.88 7.26 3.77
C CYS A 171 11.76 6.39 5.02
N ILE A 172 12.87 5.84 5.49
CA ILE A 172 12.92 4.87 6.60
C ILE A 172 13.68 5.39 7.82
N ASP A 173 14.27 6.58 7.76
CA ASP A 173 15.21 7.02 8.80
C ASP A 173 14.54 7.17 10.17
N ASN A 174 13.28 7.57 10.22
CA ASN A 174 12.48 7.60 11.45
C ASN A 174 12.31 6.22 12.09
N LEU A 175 12.33 5.13 11.30
CA LEU A 175 12.09 3.77 11.77
C LEU A 175 13.29 3.17 12.50
N LEU A 176 14.51 3.51 12.09
CA LEU A 176 15.73 2.75 12.40
C LEU A 176 16.08 2.69 13.90
N LYS A 177 15.49 3.55 14.71
CA LYS A 177 15.75 3.64 16.16
C LYS A 177 14.53 3.33 17.02
N LEU A 178 13.40 2.97 16.41
CA LEU A 178 12.16 2.71 17.13
C LEU A 178 12.10 1.28 17.65
N ASP A 179 11.60 1.13 18.87
CA ASP A 179 11.26 -0.17 19.42
C ASP A 179 9.91 -0.64 18.86
N HIS A 180 9.98 -1.53 17.88
CA HIS A 180 8.81 -2.06 17.16
C HIS A 180 8.26 -3.38 17.74
N ASN A 181 8.92 -3.94 18.76
CA ASN A 181 8.51 -5.18 19.45
C ASN A 181 8.17 -6.36 18.49
N GLY A 182 8.77 -6.41 17.30
CA GLY A 182 8.48 -7.43 16.29
C GLY A 182 7.07 -7.35 15.65
N GLN A 183 6.29 -6.29 15.94
CA GLN A 183 4.91 -6.13 15.49
C GLN A 183 4.76 -5.27 14.22
N VAL A 184 5.87 -4.82 13.66
CA VAL A 184 5.86 -3.96 12.48
C VAL A 184 6.56 -4.65 11.32
N VAL A 185 5.91 -4.66 10.16
CA VAL A 185 6.44 -5.18 8.91
C VAL A 185 6.53 -4.02 7.91
N ILE A 186 7.69 -3.84 7.29
CA ILE A 186 7.83 -2.84 6.24
C ILE A 186 7.69 -3.54 4.90
N GLY A 187 6.69 -3.12 4.11
CA GLY A 187 6.35 -3.73 2.83
C GLY A 187 6.80 -2.87 1.65
N TRP A 188 7.58 -3.42 0.72
CA TRP A 188 7.89 -2.73 -0.54
C TRP A 188 7.11 -3.28 -1.70
N SER A 189 6.44 -2.38 -2.45
CA SER A 189 5.96 -2.74 -3.79
C SER A 189 7.13 -2.69 -4.76
N LEU A 190 7.29 -3.76 -5.55
CA LEU A 190 8.42 -3.92 -6.48
C LEU A 190 7.94 -4.19 -7.89
N ASN A 191 8.65 -3.60 -8.85
CA ASN A 191 8.52 -3.85 -10.27
C ASN A 191 9.92 -3.81 -10.92
N PRO A 192 10.12 -4.36 -12.13
CA PRO A 192 11.34 -4.16 -12.90
C PRO A 192 11.67 -2.67 -13.08
N GLN A 193 12.97 -2.31 -13.07
CA GLN A 193 13.40 -0.90 -13.12
C GLN A 193 12.82 -0.16 -14.34
N GLU A 194 12.74 -0.81 -15.50
CA GLU A 194 12.11 -0.20 -16.70
C GLU A 194 10.69 0.29 -16.43
N LEU A 195 9.91 -0.50 -15.66
CA LEU A 195 8.54 -0.13 -15.30
C LEU A 195 8.51 0.96 -14.21
N VAL A 196 9.49 0.94 -13.31
CA VAL A 196 9.65 2.01 -12.32
C VAL A 196 9.92 3.34 -13.03
N ASP A 197 10.81 3.35 -14.02
CA ASP A 197 11.19 4.55 -14.75
C ASP A 197 10.05 5.10 -15.63
N SER A 198 9.27 4.22 -16.27
CA SER A 198 8.20 4.63 -17.16
C SER A 198 6.88 4.95 -16.44
N ASP A 199 6.53 4.18 -15.42
CA ASP A 199 5.16 4.14 -14.88
C ASP A 199 5.05 4.40 -13.37
N GLU A 200 6.16 4.50 -12.61
CA GLU A 200 6.14 4.82 -11.18
C GLU A 200 6.79 6.19 -10.88
N ARG A 201 6.26 7.24 -11.50
CA ARG A 201 6.83 8.59 -11.38
C ARG A 201 6.94 9.04 -9.93
N ASP A 202 8.05 9.67 -9.60
CA ASP A 202 8.42 10.19 -8.26
C ASP A 202 8.68 9.10 -7.19
N ALA A 203 8.55 7.82 -7.53
CA ALA A 203 8.90 6.73 -6.62
C ALA A 203 10.42 6.44 -6.67
N ALA A 204 10.95 5.80 -5.63
CA ALA A 204 12.35 5.43 -5.56
C ALA A 204 12.70 4.32 -6.56
N SER A 205 13.97 4.23 -6.98
CA SER A 205 14.46 3.14 -7.83
C SER A 205 14.30 1.78 -7.14
N LEU A 206 14.28 0.70 -7.93
CA LEU A 206 14.24 -0.66 -7.40
C LEU A 206 15.41 -0.93 -6.45
N ASP A 207 16.62 -0.59 -6.86
CA ASP A 207 17.83 -0.83 -6.07
C ASP A 207 17.83 -0.04 -4.75
N ASP A 208 17.32 1.18 -4.75
CA ASP A 208 17.24 1.99 -3.53
C ASP A 208 16.17 1.45 -2.56
N ARG A 209 15.03 0.94 -3.08
CA ARG A 209 14.03 0.23 -2.25
C ARG A 209 14.65 -1.00 -1.59
N LEU A 210 15.46 -1.78 -2.30
CA LEU A 210 16.12 -2.98 -1.76
C LEU A 210 17.23 -2.62 -0.76
N LYS A 211 17.99 -1.55 -1.00
CA LYS A 211 18.94 -1.01 0.00
C LYS A 211 18.22 -0.56 1.26
N ALA A 212 17.08 0.13 1.13
CA ALA A 212 16.26 0.51 2.27
C ALA A 212 15.72 -0.71 3.03
N ALA A 213 15.28 -1.75 2.31
CA ALA A 213 14.84 -3.01 2.93
C ALA A 213 15.96 -3.67 3.74
N ARG A 214 17.20 -3.72 3.22
CA ARG A 214 18.37 -4.20 3.99
C ARG A 214 18.60 -3.40 5.27
N ARG A 215 18.49 -2.07 5.20
CA ARG A 215 18.69 -1.19 6.37
C ARG A 215 17.67 -1.46 7.49
N VAL A 216 16.38 -1.61 7.17
CA VAL A 216 15.36 -1.91 8.18
C VAL A 216 15.49 -3.33 8.72
N VAL A 217 15.92 -4.30 7.89
CA VAL A 217 16.26 -5.65 8.34
C VAL A 217 17.41 -5.62 9.35
N SER A 218 18.45 -4.80 9.10
CA SER A 218 19.55 -4.61 10.05
C SER A 218 19.10 -3.94 11.36
N ALA A 219 17.99 -3.20 11.35
CA ALA A 219 17.36 -2.63 12.55
C ALA A 219 16.34 -3.60 13.20
N GLY A 220 16.27 -4.87 12.76
CA GLY A 220 15.46 -5.92 13.35
C GLY A 220 14.04 -6.07 12.80
N TYR A 221 13.63 -5.24 11.86
CA TYR A 221 12.30 -5.36 11.24
C TYR A 221 12.19 -6.58 10.34
N LYS A 222 11.02 -7.20 10.34
CA LYS A 222 10.60 -8.09 9.25
C LYS A 222 10.14 -7.25 8.07
N VAL A 223 10.28 -7.80 6.86
CA VAL A 223 9.89 -7.14 5.63
C VAL A 223 8.88 -7.96 4.84
N ALA A 224 8.17 -7.31 3.94
CA ALA A 224 7.30 -7.94 2.96
C ALA A 224 7.57 -7.34 1.57
N PHE A 225 7.28 -8.13 0.53
CA PHE A 225 7.38 -7.63 -0.84
C PHE A 225 6.06 -7.85 -1.57
N HIS A 226 5.70 -6.88 -2.39
CA HIS A 226 4.43 -6.86 -3.10
C HIS A 226 4.66 -6.70 -4.59
N PHE A 227 4.45 -7.77 -5.33
CA PHE A 227 4.28 -7.75 -6.78
C PHE A 227 2.79 -7.56 -7.10
N ASP A 228 2.26 -6.39 -6.75
CA ASP A 228 0.85 -6.08 -6.91
C ASP A 228 0.66 -4.63 -7.39
N PRO A 229 0.58 -4.44 -8.74
CA PRO A 229 0.43 -5.48 -9.76
C PRO A 229 1.73 -5.99 -10.38
N VAL A 230 1.73 -7.25 -10.83
CA VAL A 230 2.62 -7.74 -11.88
C VAL A 230 2.10 -7.25 -13.22
N ILE A 231 2.97 -6.66 -14.04
CA ILE A 231 2.65 -6.12 -15.37
C ILE A 231 3.49 -6.84 -16.41
N LEU A 232 2.82 -7.43 -17.40
CA LEU A 232 3.46 -8.33 -18.38
C LEU A 232 4.14 -7.55 -19.53
N ILE A 233 5.11 -6.71 -19.18
CA ILE A 233 5.97 -6.02 -20.14
C ILE A 233 6.75 -7.01 -21.01
N ASN A 234 7.34 -6.54 -22.10
CA ASN A 234 8.21 -7.40 -22.92
C ASN A 234 9.28 -8.06 -22.05
N GLU A 235 9.52 -9.35 -22.27
CA GLU A 235 10.48 -10.15 -21.49
C GLU A 235 10.21 -10.16 -19.97
N TRP A 236 8.94 -10.00 -19.56
CA TRP A 236 8.54 -9.87 -18.16
C TRP A 236 9.06 -10.99 -17.26
N GLU A 237 9.15 -12.23 -17.78
CA GLU A 237 9.62 -13.39 -17.02
C GLU A 237 11.05 -13.18 -16.52
N GLN A 238 11.95 -12.84 -17.43
CA GLN A 238 13.36 -12.62 -17.12
C GLN A 238 13.54 -11.40 -16.20
N LYS A 239 12.79 -10.33 -16.49
CA LYS A 239 12.85 -9.09 -15.72
C LYS A 239 12.34 -9.28 -14.28
N TYR A 240 11.18 -9.93 -14.08
CA TYR A 240 10.69 -10.22 -12.73
C TYR A 240 11.51 -11.28 -12.01
N LYS A 241 12.04 -12.28 -12.74
CA LYS A 241 13.01 -13.23 -12.14
C LYS A 241 14.21 -12.48 -11.58
N SER A 242 14.78 -11.56 -12.35
CA SER A 242 15.89 -10.71 -11.88
C SER A 242 15.54 -9.88 -10.65
N VAL A 243 14.31 -9.33 -10.57
CA VAL A 243 13.83 -8.62 -9.37
C VAL A 243 13.76 -9.57 -8.17
N VAL A 244 13.22 -10.78 -8.37
CA VAL A 244 13.14 -11.78 -7.30
C VAL A 244 14.54 -12.18 -6.84
N ASP A 245 15.46 -12.49 -7.74
CA ASP A 245 16.83 -12.84 -7.39
C ASP A 245 17.49 -11.74 -6.56
N LYS A 246 17.35 -10.48 -6.99
CA LYS A 246 17.86 -9.32 -6.24
C LYS A 246 17.30 -9.20 -4.82
N ILE A 247 16.03 -9.55 -4.57
CA ILE A 247 15.47 -9.52 -3.20
C ILE A 247 16.37 -10.36 -2.27
N PHE A 248 16.76 -11.55 -2.70
CA PHE A 248 17.53 -12.48 -1.86
C PHE A 248 19.02 -12.12 -1.75
N ASP A 249 19.54 -11.28 -2.66
CA ASP A 249 20.86 -10.66 -2.51
C ASP A 249 20.88 -9.60 -1.38
N PHE A 250 19.73 -8.99 -1.09
CA PHE A 250 19.61 -7.92 -0.11
C PHE A 250 19.00 -8.37 1.23
N VAL A 251 18.10 -9.35 1.21
CA VAL A 251 17.29 -9.74 2.37
C VAL A 251 17.31 -11.25 2.56
N PRO A 252 17.75 -11.76 3.73
CA PRO A 252 17.72 -13.19 3.99
C PRO A 252 16.27 -13.70 4.09
N PRO A 253 15.98 -14.94 3.59
CA PRO A 253 14.62 -15.48 3.52
C PRO A 253 13.84 -15.45 4.84
N HIS A 254 14.50 -15.72 5.97
CA HIS A 254 13.87 -15.77 7.29
C HIS A 254 13.40 -14.38 7.80
N MET A 255 13.87 -13.29 7.18
CA MET A 255 13.42 -11.92 7.48
C MET A 255 12.19 -11.52 6.66
N ILE A 256 11.79 -12.32 5.68
CA ILE A 256 10.61 -12.06 4.85
C ILE A 256 9.36 -12.64 5.52
N SER A 257 8.43 -11.78 5.87
CA SER A 257 7.14 -12.18 6.45
C SER A 257 6.20 -12.77 5.41
N TRP A 258 6.13 -12.17 4.23
CA TRP A 258 5.35 -12.65 3.07
C TRP A 258 5.79 -11.96 1.78
N ILE A 259 5.48 -12.62 0.67
CA ILE A 259 5.51 -12.03 -0.67
C ILE A 259 4.11 -12.16 -1.28
N SER A 260 3.50 -11.04 -1.67
CA SER A 260 2.20 -11.05 -2.36
C SER A 260 2.38 -10.92 -3.86
N ILE A 261 1.54 -11.62 -4.61
CA ILE A 261 1.48 -11.56 -6.06
C ILE A 261 0.06 -11.20 -6.48
N GLY A 262 -0.09 -10.20 -7.34
CA GLY A 262 -1.37 -9.82 -7.95
C GLY A 262 -1.15 -9.34 -9.38
N GLY A 263 -1.94 -9.85 -10.34
CA GLY A 263 -1.89 -9.35 -11.71
C GLY A 263 -2.55 -7.98 -11.85
N LEU A 264 -2.15 -7.24 -12.88
CA LEU A 264 -2.77 -5.95 -13.20
C LEU A 264 -4.29 -6.09 -13.36
N ARG A 265 -5.00 -5.23 -12.65
CA ARG A 265 -6.47 -5.15 -12.67
C ARG A 265 -6.92 -3.70 -12.54
N PHE A 266 -7.97 -3.34 -13.23
CA PHE A 266 -8.48 -1.97 -13.23
C PHE A 266 -9.97 -1.93 -13.60
N THR A 267 -10.64 -0.85 -13.19
CA THR A 267 -12.03 -0.57 -13.59
C THR A 267 -12.08 -0.04 -15.03
N PRO A 268 -13.21 -0.16 -15.74
CA PRO A 268 -13.39 0.51 -17.03
C PRO A 268 -13.21 2.02 -16.96
N ALA A 269 -13.57 2.65 -15.82
CA ALA A 269 -13.37 4.08 -15.59
C ALA A 269 -11.86 4.41 -15.53
N LEU A 270 -11.09 3.63 -14.80
CA LEU A 270 -9.64 3.81 -14.69
C LEU A 270 -8.94 3.63 -16.04
N LYS A 271 -9.44 2.73 -16.92
CA LYS A 271 -8.94 2.61 -18.28
C LYS A 271 -9.03 3.91 -19.06
N LYS A 272 -10.16 4.62 -18.97
CA LYS A 272 -10.33 5.92 -19.61
C LYS A 272 -9.36 6.97 -19.06
N ILE A 273 -9.18 6.97 -17.73
CA ILE A 273 -8.24 7.87 -17.05
C ILE A 273 -6.80 7.61 -17.55
N TYR A 274 -6.38 6.35 -17.66
CA TYR A 274 -5.06 6.00 -18.20
C TYR A 274 -4.86 6.56 -19.62
N GLN A 275 -5.83 6.34 -20.51
CA GLN A 275 -5.74 6.78 -21.89
C GLN A 275 -5.68 8.32 -22.01
N GLN A 276 -6.36 9.03 -21.12
CA GLN A 276 -6.40 10.51 -21.13
C GLN A 276 -5.18 11.15 -20.48
N LYS A 277 -4.76 10.63 -19.30
CA LYS A 277 -3.68 11.26 -18.52
C LYS A 277 -2.29 10.77 -18.90
N PHE A 278 -2.19 9.56 -19.45
CA PHE A 278 -0.92 8.90 -19.77
C PHE A 278 -0.95 8.27 -21.17
N PRO A 279 -1.13 9.08 -22.22
CA PRO A 279 -1.27 8.57 -23.59
C PRO A 279 -0.04 7.79 -24.06
N ASP A 280 1.14 8.09 -23.51
CA ASP A 280 2.41 7.44 -23.85
C ASP A 280 2.66 6.14 -23.09
N SER A 281 1.88 5.85 -22.05
CA SER A 281 2.03 4.63 -21.27
C SER A 281 1.53 3.41 -22.05
N LYS A 282 2.38 2.39 -22.15
CA LYS A 282 2.07 1.13 -22.83
C LYS A 282 1.39 0.09 -21.91
N ILE A 283 1.06 0.46 -20.68
CA ILE A 283 0.57 -0.49 -19.67
C ILE A 283 -0.68 -1.26 -20.09
N LEU A 284 -1.56 -0.66 -20.88
CA LEU A 284 -2.75 -1.28 -21.41
C LEU A 284 -2.50 -2.14 -22.68
N SER A 285 -1.32 -2.04 -23.26
CA SER A 285 -0.91 -2.82 -24.43
C SER A 285 -0.25 -4.15 -24.06
N TYR A 286 0.06 -4.34 -22.78
CA TYR A 286 0.72 -5.54 -22.29
C TYR A 286 -0.29 -6.60 -21.87
N GLY A 287 -0.66 -7.47 -22.79
CA GLY A 287 -1.52 -8.62 -22.57
C GLY A 287 -3.00 -8.37 -22.89
N GLU A 288 -3.76 -9.45 -22.84
CA GLU A 288 -5.20 -9.45 -23.10
C GLU A 288 -5.98 -9.37 -21.78
N PHE A 289 -6.98 -8.48 -21.75
CA PHE A 289 -7.80 -8.23 -20.58
C PHE A 289 -9.25 -8.67 -20.80
N THR A 290 -9.80 -9.37 -19.82
CA THR A 290 -11.20 -9.80 -19.79
C THR A 290 -11.92 -9.21 -18.58
N MET A 291 -13.23 -8.99 -18.74
CA MET A 291 -14.07 -8.54 -17.64
C MET A 291 -14.28 -9.70 -16.65
N SER A 292 -14.02 -9.44 -15.38
CA SER A 292 -14.29 -10.38 -14.30
C SER A 292 -15.64 -10.11 -13.62
N ALA A 293 -16.13 -11.06 -12.84
CA ALA A 293 -17.43 -10.97 -12.18
C ALA A 293 -17.56 -9.80 -11.20
N ASP A 294 -16.44 -9.24 -10.75
CA ASP A 294 -16.37 -8.05 -9.88
C ASP A 294 -16.35 -6.73 -10.65
N GLY A 295 -16.57 -6.75 -11.97
CA GLY A 295 -16.58 -5.57 -12.82
C GLY A 295 -15.19 -4.99 -13.14
N LYS A 296 -14.11 -5.67 -12.77
CA LYS A 296 -12.73 -5.25 -13.10
C LYS A 296 -12.20 -6.00 -14.31
N LEU A 297 -11.44 -5.32 -15.11
CA LEU A 297 -10.63 -5.92 -16.17
C LEU A 297 -9.38 -6.55 -15.55
N ARG A 298 -9.07 -7.78 -15.95
CA ARG A 298 -7.90 -8.57 -15.53
C ARG A 298 -7.28 -9.24 -16.75
N TYR A 299 -6.04 -9.61 -16.68
CA TYR A 299 -5.47 -10.49 -17.71
C TYR A 299 -6.35 -11.72 -17.92
N PHE A 300 -6.44 -12.20 -19.15
CA PHE A 300 -7.14 -13.44 -19.50
C PHE A 300 -6.64 -14.60 -18.62
N ARG A 301 -7.55 -15.49 -18.19
CA ARG A 301 -7.24 -16.49 -17.16
C ARG A 301 -6.00 -17.35 -17.44
N PRO A 302 -5.77 -17.90 -18.64
CA PRO A 302 -4.56 -18.68 -18.95
C PRO A 302 -3.28 -17.84 -18.77
N ILE A 303 -3.29 -16.58 -19.17
CA ILE A 303 -2.17 -15.65 -19.00
C ILE A 303 -1.90 -15.43 -17.50
N ARG A 304 -2.94 -15.21 -16.70
CA ARG A 304 -2.80 -15.08 -15.23
C ARG A 304 -2.26 -16.35 -14.58
N PHE A 305 -2.76 -17.52 -15.01
CA PHE A 305 -2.28 -18.80 -14.50
C PHE A 305 -0.77 -18.96 -14.72
N ASP A 306 -0.30 -18.73 -15.94
CA ASP A 306 1.11 -18.83 -16.27
C ASP A 306 1.95 -17.82 -15.48
N MET A 307 1.48 -16.58 -15.37
CA MET A 307 2.09 -15.52 -14.56
C MET A 307 2.25 -15.94 -13.08
N TYR A 308 1.17 -16.40 -12.44
CA TYR A 308 1.21 -16.81 -11.04
C TYR A 308 2.13 -18.03 -10.84
N ARG A 309 2.06 -19.00 -11.73
CA ARG A 309 2.90 -20.19 -11.69
C ARG A 309 4.39 -19.84 -11.77
N LYS A 310 4.77 -19.00 -12.75
CA LYS A 310 6.16 -18.57 -12.95
C LYS A 310 6.66 -17.71 -11.79
N MET A 311 5.91 -16.70 -11.39
CA MET A 311 6.28 -15.86 -10.24
C MET A 311 6.47 -16.68 -8.96
N THR A 312 5.56 -17.60 -8.69
CA THR A 312 5.70 -18.52 -7.55
C THR A 312 6.94 -19.39 -7.67
N GLY A 313 7.23 -19.91 -8.86
CA GLY A 313 8.44 -20.70 -9.14
C GLY A 313 9.72 -19.90 -8.91
N PHE A 314 9.78 -18.65 -9.38
CA PHE A 314 10.94 -17.78 -9.14
C PHE A 314 11.18 -17.56 -7.64
N ILE A 315 10.15 -17.29 -6.87
CA ILE A 315 10.28 -17.07 -5.42
C ILE A 315 10.69 -18.36 -4.70
N LYS A 316 10.02 -19.47 -5.02
CA LYS A 316 10.26 -20.77 -4.37
C LYS A 316 11.63 -21.36 -4.69
N SER A 317 12.28 -20.99 -5.80
CA SER A 317 13.65 -21.40 -6.09
C SER A 317 14.67 -20.89 -5.06
N HIS A 318 14.32 -19.89 -4.25
CA HIS A 318 15.14 -19.36 -3.15
C HIS A 318 14.78 -19.96 -1.78
N GLY A 319 13.74 -20.80 -1.70
CA GLY A 319 13.34 -21.51 -0.48
C GLY A 319 11.84 -21.79 -0.43
N ASP A 320 11.50 -23.05 -0.19
CA ASP A 320 10.10 -23.49 -0.12
C ASP A 320 9.30 -22.88 1.03
N SER A 321 9.99 -22.53 2.12
CA SER A 321 9.38 -21.96 3.32
C SER A 321 8.96 -20.50 3.19
N ILE A 322 9.34 -19.81 2.09
CA ILE A 322 8.98 -18.40 1.89
C ILE A 322 7.45 -18.27 1.74
N PRO A 323 6.78 -17.48 2.60
CA PRO A 323 5.33 -17.32 2.53
C PRO A 323 4.91 -16.53 1.30
N VAL A 324 4.20 -17.16 0.36
CA VAL A 324 3.69 -16.53 -0.86
C VAL A 324 2.16 -16.57 -0.87
N TYR A 325 1.51 -15.47 -1.17
CA TYR A 325 0.07 -15.43 -1.34
C TYR A 325 -0.39 -14.60 -2.55
N PHE A 326 -1.59 -14.90 -3.05
CA PHE A 326 -2.21 -14.16 -4.16
C PHE A 326 -3.18 -13.12 -3.63
N CYS A 327 -3.01 -11.89 -4.09
CA CYS A 327 -3.91 -10.79 -3.75
C CYS A 327 -5.09 -10.76 -4.71
N MET A 328 -6.33 -10.80 -4.16
CA MET A 328 -7.57 -10.69 -4.92
C MET A 328 -7.70 -11.72 -6.05
N GLU A 329 -7.46 -13.00 -5.73
CA GLU A 329 -7.59 -14.08 -6.70
C GLU A 329 -8.58 -15.16 -6.23
N SER A 330 -9.13 -15.90 -7.20
CA SER A 330 -10.16 -16.91 -6.97
C SER A 330 -9.61 -18.17 -6.31
N ALA A 331 -10.45 -18.88 -5.57
CA ALA A 331 -10.10 -20.20 -5.02
C ALA A 331 -9.62 -21.18 -6.10
N GLN A 332 -10.24 -21.14 -7.29
CA GLN A 332 -9.82 -21.99 -8.41
C GLN A 332 -8.38 -21.70 -8.84
N MET A 333 -7.99 -20.41 -8.97
CA MET A 333 -6.62 -20.03 -9.34
C MET A 333 -5.60 -20.47 -8.28
N TRP A 334 -5.97 -20.34 -7.00
CA TRP A 334 -5.14 -20.83 -5.91
C TRP A 334 -4.88 -22.34 -6.03
N ASN A 335 -5.93 -23.10 -6.22
CA ASN A 335 -5.82 -24.56 -6.36
C ASN A 335 -5.01 -24.96 -7.61
N ASP A 336 -5.24 -24.31 -8.74
CA ASP A 336 -4.55 -24.62 -9.99
C ASP A 336 -3.04 -24.35 -9.91
N VAL A 337 -2.60 -23.29 -9.21
CA VAL A 337 -1.20 -22.89 -9.14
C VAL A 337 -0.48 -23.52 -7.94
N MET A 338 -1.13 -23.56 -6.78
CA MET A 338 -0.51 -23.98 -5.52
C MET A 338 -0.84 -25.43 -5.14
N GLY A 339 -1.78 -26.08 -5.82
CA GLY A 339 -2.29 -27.41 -5.47
C GLY A 339 -3.08 -27.47 -4.16
N SER A 340 -3.33 -26.32 -3.51
CA SER A 340 -4.05 -26.20 -2.24
C SER A 340 -4.62 -24.82 -2.05
N LEU A 341 -5.60 -24.69 -1.18
CA LEU A 341 -6.18 -23.41 -0.82
C LEU A 341 -5.35 -22.72 0.28
N PRO A 342 -5.39 -21.37 0.37
CA PRO A 342 -4.52 -20.64 1.29
C PRO A 342 -4.79 -20.92 2.78
N TYR A 343 -6.01 -21.29 3.15
CA TYR A 343 -6.35 -21.63 4.54
C TYR A 343 -5.82 -23.00 4.98
N ASP A 344 -5.39 -23.85 4.04
CA ASP A 344 -4.73 -25.11 4.29
C ASP A 344 -3.20 -24.97 4.45
N ARG A 345 -2.67 -23.77 4.20
CA ARG A 345 -1.24 -23.46 4.13
C ARG A 345 -0.75 -22.81 5.41
N LYS A 346 -0.27 -23.63 6.35
CA LYS A 346 0.20 -23.19 7.68
C LYS A 346 1.39 -22.21 7.62
N GLU A 347 2.23 -22.31 6.60
CA GLU A 347 3.41 -21.44 6.42
C GLU A 347 3.02 -19.97 6.19
N LEU A 348 1.83 -19.69 5.67
CA LEU A 348 1.38 -18.31 5.45
C LEU A 348 1.17 -17.55 6.76
N LYS A 349 0.82 -18.25 7.86
CA LYS A 349 0.45 -17.62 9.15
C LYS A 349 -0.59 -16.49 9.02
N LEU A 350 -1.36 -16.51 7.93
CA LEU A 350 -2.40 -15.56 7.59
C LEU A 350 -3.72 -16.30 7.51
N THR A 351 -4.78 -15.63 7.91
CA THR A 351 -6.14 -16.17 7.77
C THR A 351 -6.70 -15.76 6.41
N PHE A 352 -7.37 -16.69 5.75
CA PHE A 352 -8.04 -16.43 4.48
C PHE A 352 -9.51 -16.85 4.55
N THR A 353 -10.38 -16.05 3.95
CA THR A 353 -11.81 -16.36 3.85
C THR A 353 -12.32 -15.91 2.48
N PRO A 354 -13.40 -16.54 1.95
CA PRO A 354 -14.13 -15.96 0.83
C PRO A 354 -14.57 -14.54 1.18
N TYR A 355 -14.38 -13.60 0.25
CA TYR A 355 -14.83 -12.22 0.46
C TYR A 355 -16.37 -12.21 0.46
N PRO A 356 -17.04 -11.79 1.53
CA PRO A 356 -18.48 -11.65 1.55
C PRO A 356 -18.88 -10.56 0.57
N GLY A 357 -19.67 -10.90 -0.43
CA GLY A 357 -20.13 -9.99 -1.48
C GLY A 357 -21.06 -8.89 -0.98
#